data_47d1730c9cdada071a668aef8d31e281
#
_entry.id   47d1730c9cdada071a668aef8d31e281
#
_cell.length_a   1.000
_cell.length_b   1.000
_cell.length_c   1.000
_cell.angle_alpha   90.00
_cell.angle_beta   90.00
_cell.angle_gamma   90.00
#
_symmetry.space_group_name_H-M   'P 1'
#
loop_
_entity.id
_entity.type
_entity.pdbx_description
1 polymer ?
#
loop_
_entity_poly.entity_id
_entity_poly.type
_entity_poly.pdbx_seq_one_letter_code
_entity_poly.pdbx_strand_id
1 'polypeptide(L)'
;MRSFGATTDPNKLERLLCEAHEFVHNPSRQQPLFVTESLEDGVVKRFVSRIKNANIRTIGPELIFGTLFDRIGFNVVEDDLFRHLVIARLAFPLSKLKTVDYVERLCGVRMGIQSVYRSLDRLHTRHKETVERIAYEHTTQTLGTVSVVFYDMTTLYFEAEDEDDFRKIGYSKDGKFDCPQIMLGLLVSEGGYPIGYDVSRVIRSKGTRSYRP
;
A
#
# COMPACT_ATOMS: atom_id res chain seq x y z
N MET A 1 -24.91 -42.50 -9.06
CA MET A 1 -26.04 -43.18 -9.74
C MET A 1 -26.33 -44.44 -8.97
N ARG A 2 -27.54 -44.62 -8.42
CA ARG A 2 -27.92 -45.82 -7.67
C ARG A 2 -28.76 -46.73 -8.57
N SER A 3 -28.43 -48.01 -8.64
CA SER A 3 -29.18 -49.01 -9.40
C SER A 3 -30.15 -49.71 -8.46
N PHE A 4 -31.38 -49.86 -8.87
CA PHE A 4 -32.46 -50.56 -8.11
C PHE A 4 -32.68 -52.02 -8.58
N GLY A 5 -31.85 -52.50 -9.48
CA GLY A 5 -31.90 -53.84 -10.03
C GLY A 5 -32.54 -53.89 -11.43
N ALA A 6 -32.61 -55.08 -12.01
CA ALA A 6 -33.27 -55.37 -13.29
C ALA A 6 -34.07 -56.65 -13.16
N THR A 7 -35.29 -56.65 -13.75
CA THR A 7 -36.18 -57.81 -13.73
C THR A 7 -37.05 -57.83 -14.98
N THR A 8 -37.50 -59.01 -15.42
CA THR A 8 -38.47 -59.22 -16.48
C THR A 8 -39.84 -59.57 -15.92
N ASP A 9 -39.97 -59.71 -14.62
CA ASP A 9 -41.27 -60.01 -13.94
C ASP A 9 -42.03 -58.70 -13.70
N PRO A 10 -43.28 -58.54 -14.24
CA PRO A 10 -44.05 -57.33 -14.11
C PRO A 10 -44.30 -56.88 -12.67
N ASN A 11 -44.61 -57.83 -11.76
CA ASN A 11 -44.88 -57.50 -10.36
C ASN A 11 -43.62 -57.05 -9.59
N LYS A 12 -42.49 -57.54 -10.00
CA LYS A 12 -41.21 -57.17 -9.42
C LYS A 12 -40.72 -55.83 -9.96
N LEU A 13 -41.03 -55.53 -11.24
CA LEU A 13 -40.75 -54.25 -11.85
C LEU A 13 -41.51 -53.11 -11.19
N GLU A 14 -42.81 -53.33 -10.91
CA GLU A 14 -43.66 -52.34 -10.24
C GLU A 14 -43.13 -51.99 -8.83
N ARG A 15 -42.64 -52.98 -8.07
CA ARG A 15 -42.00 -52.76 -6.77
C ARG A 15 -40.70 -51.98 -6.88
N LEU A 16 -39.85 -52.28 -7.84
CA LEU A 16 -38.59 -51.58 -8.06
C LEU A 16 -38.83 -50.13 -8.54
N LEU A 17 -39.85 -49.88 -9.33
CA LEU A 17 -40.26 -48.53 -9.73
C LEU A 17 -40.80 -47.76 -8.54
N CYS A 18 -41.62 -48.39 -7.68
CA CYS A 18 -42.10 -47.75 -6.46
C CYS A 18 -40.97 -47.35 -5.52
N GLU A 19 -40.01 -48.25 -5.31
CA GLU A 19 -38.79 -47.95 -4.51
C GLU A 19 -37.92 -46.82 -5.12
N ALA A 20 -37.80 -46.81 -6.45
CA ALA A 20 -37.08 -45.75 -7.14
C ALA A 20 -37.77 -44.39 -7.02
N HIS A 21 -39.12 -44.38 -7.19
CA HIS A 21 -39.92 -43.18 -6.99
C HIS A 21 -39.89 -42.68 -5.55
N GLU A 22 -39.99 -43.57 -4.58
CA GLU A 22 -39.88 -43.22 -3.16
C GLU A 22 -38.51 -42.64 -2.82
N PHE A 23 -37.44 -43.18 -3.44
CA PHE A 23 -36.08 -42.67 -3.28
C PHE A 23 -35.90 -41.27 -3.87
N VAL A 24 -36.50 -40.99 -5.04
CA VAL A 24 -36.40 -39.68 -5.70
C VAL A 24 -37.23 -38.62 -4.99
N HIS A 25 -38.42 -38.97 -4.50
CA HIS A 25 -39.35 -38.02 -3.90
C HIS A 25 -39.23 -37.87 -2.38
N ASN A 26 -38.38 -38.69 -1.72
CA ASN A 26 -38.18 -38.61 -0.27
C ASN A 26 -36.73 -38.19 0.05
N PRO A 27 -36.42 -36.89 0.00
CA PRO A 27 -35.08 -36.38 0.25
C PRO A 27 -34.57 -36.66 1.66
N SER A 28 -35.46 -37.04 2.60
CA SER A 28 -35.10 -37.39 3.98
C SER A 28 -34.30 -38.69 4.13
N ARG A 29 -34.27 -39.55 3.08
CA ARG A 29 -33.43 -40.76 3.04
C ARG A 29 -32.09 -40.60 2.35
N GLN A 30 -31.87 -39.47 1.69
CA GLN A 30 -30.53 -39.06 1.30
C GLN A 30 -29.87 -38.54 2.55
N GLN A 31 -29.20 -39.41 3.30
CA GLN A 31 -28.25 -38.92 4.31
C GLN A 31 -27.27 -38.00 3.61
N PRO A 32 -27.23 -36.71 3.96
CA PRO A 32 -26.19 -35.84 3.43
C PRO A 32 -24.84 -36.50 3.79
N LEU A 33 -23.94 -36.53 2.84
CA LEU A 33 -22.59 -37.09 3.00
C LEU A 33 -21.83 -36.43 4.17
N PHE A 34 -22.39 -35.34 4.68
CA PHE A 34 -21.93 -34.58 5.81
C PHE A 34 -23.06 -34.51 6.86
N VAL A 35 -22.87 -35.26 7.90
CA VAL A 35 -23.78 -35.43 9.02
C VAL A 35 -24.06 -34.07 9.67
N THR A 36 -25.36 -33.87 9.96
CA THR A 36 -25.92 -33.06 11.07
C THR A 36 -24.98 -32.04 11.69
N GLU A 37 -25.36 -30.78 11.58
CA GLU A 37 -24.75 -29.68 12.32
C GLU A 37 -24.59 -30.09 13.80
N SER A 38 -23.39 -30.50 14.17
CA SER A 38 -23.02 -30.63 15.57
C SER A 38 -22.99 -29.22 16.16
N LEU A 39 -23.12 -29.11 17.47
CA LEU A 39 -22.93 -27.83 18.16
C LEU A 39 -21.57 -27.19 17.78
N GLU A 40 -20.58 -28.02 17.49
CA GLU A 40 -19.27 -27.63 17.00
C GLU A 40 -19.32 -26.99 15.61
N ASP A 41 -20.09 -27.54 14.65
CA ASP A 41 -20.27 -26.96 13.32
C ASP A 41 -20.95 -25.59 13.39
N GLY A 42 -21.90 -25.42 14.28
CA GLY A 42 -22.54 -24.14 14.55
C GLY A 42 -21.58 -23.09 15.16
N VAL A 43 -20.61 -23.53 15.96
CA VAL A 43 -19.55 -22.66 16.46
C VAL A 43 -18.55 -22.30 15.36
N VAL A 44 -18.11 -23.29 14.57
CA VAL A 44 -17.20 -23.07 13.44
C VAL A 44 -17.81 -22.16 12.40
N LYS A 45 -19.08 -22.38 11.98
CA LYS A 45 -19.79 -21.50 11.04
C LYS A 45 -19.90 -20.07 11.57
N ARG A 46 -20.22 -19.90 12.86
CA ARG A 46 -20.25 -18.57 13.51
C ARG A 46 -18.88 -17.93 13.58
N PHE A 47 -17.83 -18.69 13.84
CA PHE A 47 -16.46 -18.21 13.84
C PHE A 47 -16.04 -17.78 12.42
N VAL A 48 -16.22 -18.64 11.42
CA VAL A 48 -15.91 -18.35 10.01
C VAL A 48 -16.72 -17.16 9.48
N SER A 49 -18.01 -17.04 9.85
CA SER A 49 -18.83 -15.89 9.44
C SER A 49 -18.38 -14.56 10.08
N ARG A 50 -17.68 -14.61 11.19
CA ARG A 50 -17.06 -13.43 11.84
C ARG A 50 -15.70 -13.06 11.24
N ILE A 51 -15.02 -13.98 10.56
CA ILE A 51 -13.81 -13.72 9.80
C ILE A 51 -14.23 -13.07 8.47
N LYS A 52 -14.61 -11.79 8.53
CA LYS A 52 -14.82 -11.00 7.32
C LYS A 52 -13.44 -10.59 6.79
N ASN A 53 -13.27 -10.60 5.47
CA ASN A 53 -12.06 -10.08 4.80
C ASN A 53 -11.69 -8.66 5.28
N ALA A 54 -12.67 -7.87 5.72
CA ALA A 54 -12.47 -6.54 6.30
C ALA A 54 -11.67 -6.53 7.62
N ASN A 55 -11.52 -7.69 8.29
CA ASN A 55 -10.75 -7.81 9.54
C ASN A 55 -9.33 -8.34 9.31
N ILE A 56 -8.97 -8.68 8.07
CA ILE A 56 -7.60 -9.09 7.73
C ILE A 56 -6.76 -7.82 7.65
N ARG A 57 -5.74 -7.73 8.50
CA ARG A 57 -4.78 -6.62 8.52
C ARG A 57 -3.42 -7.10 8.04
N THR A 58 -2.79 -6.31 7.22
CA THR A 58 -1.42 -6.57 6.77
C THR A 58 -0.46 -5.92 7.76
N ILE A 59 0.14 -6.72 8.63
CA ILE A 59 1.08 -6.24 9.67
C ILE A 59 2.55 -6.31 9.24
N GLY A 60 2.87 -7.03 8.16
CA GLY A 60 4.26 -7.22 7.70
C GLY A 60 5.05 -5.93 7.53
N PRO A 61 4.56 -4.93 6.79
CA PRO A 61 5.23 -3.64 6.64
C PRO A 61 5.46 -2.92 7.98
N GLU A 62 4.49 -2.98 8.89
CA GLU A 62 4.60 -2.36 10.22
C GLU A 62 5.66 -3.06 11.08
N LEU A 63 5.75 -4.39 11.03
CA LEU A 63 6.76 -5.14 11.79
C LEU A 63 8.20 -4.81 11.34
N ILE A 64 8.40 -4.61 10.04
CA ILE A 64 9.73 -4.34 9.48
C ILE A 64 10.03 -2.84 9.52
N PHE A 65 9.26 -2.03 8.80
CA PHE A 65 9.51 -0.60 8.65
C PHE A 65 9.15 0.20 9.90
N GLY A 66 8.14 -0.23 10.68
CA GLY A 66 7.81 0.39 11.94
C GLY A 66 8.93 0.24 12.96
N THR A 67 9.56 -0.93 13.04
CA THR A 67 10.73 -1.14 13.90
C THR A 67 11.90 -0.26 13.48
N LEU A 68 12.15 -0.10 12.17
CA LEU A 68 13.19 0.80 11.66
C LEU A 68 12.85 2.27 11.95
N PHE A 69 11.59 2.66 11.75
CA PHE A 69 11.09 4.01 12.05
C PHE A 69 11.35 4.40 13.51
N ASP A 70 11.07 3.50 14.44
CA ASP A 70 11.30 3.70 15.87
C ASP A 70 12.79 3.74 16.21
N ARG A 71 13.60 2.87 15.59
CA ARG A 71 15.06 2.83 15.79
C ARG A 71 15.77 4.08 15.29
N ILE A 72 15.30 4.67 14.19
CA ILE A 72 15.79 5.95 13.67
C ILE A 72 15.41 7.10 14.61
N GLY A 73 14.31 6.98 15.35
CA GLY A 73 13.83 7.99 16.28
C GLY A 73 12.74 8.89 15.72
N PHE A 74 12.11 8.52 14.60
CA PHE A 74 11.06 9.32 13.97
C PHE A 74 9.74 9.36 14.76
N ASN A 75 9.60 8.52 15.77
CA ASN A 75 8.46 8.49 16.68
C ASN A 75 8.30 9.76 17.54
N VAL A 76 9.30 10.63 17.60
CA VAL A 76 9.20 11.94 18.28
C VAL A 76 8.52 13.02 17.43
N VAL A 77 8.28 12.74 16.15
CA VAL A 77 7.57 13.69 15.27
C VAL A 77 6.06 13.64 15.59
N GLU A 78 5.55 14.75 16.07
CA GLU A 78 4.16 14.88 16.53
C GLU A 78 3.17 15.02 15.36
N ASP A 79 3.04 13.97 14.56
CA ASP A 79 2.02 13.85 13.52
C ASP A 79 1.52 12.41 13.42
N ASP A 80 0.25 12.20 13.73
CA ASP A 80 -0.40 10.88 13.80
C ASP A 80 -0.35 10.09 12.47
N LEU A 81 -0.25 10.79 11.34
CA LEU A 81 -0.24 10.15 10.02
C LEU A 81 1.17 9.91 9.50
N PHE A 82 2.19 10.57 10.04
CA PHE A 82 3.55 10.51 9.53
C PHE A 82 4.07 9.07 9.43
N ARG A 83 3.95 8.30 10.52
CA ARG A 83 4.34 6.88 10.54
C ARG A 83 3.64 6.07 9.45
N HIS A 84 2.32 6.18 9.36
CA HIS A 84 1.52 5.44 8.38
C HIS A 84 1.86 5.82 6.94
N LEU A 85 2.07 7.10 6.68
CA LEU A 85 2.43 7.59 5.35
C LEU A 85 3.82 7.13 4.91
N VAL A 86 4.81 7.14 5.82
CA VAL A 86 6.17 6.66 5.55
C VAL A 86 6.15 5.16 5.28
N ILE A 87 5.54 4.37 6.17
CA ILE A 87 5.50 2.91 6.04
C ILE A 87 4.73 2.50 4.77
N ALA A 88 3.58 3.13 4.51
CA ALA A 88 2.82 2.87 3.30
C ALA A 88 3.61 3.24 2.03
N ARG A 89 4.38 4.34 2.07
CA ARG A 89 5.21 4.76 0.93
C ARG A 89 6.34 3.80 0.64
N LEU A 90 6.94 3.22 1.66
CA LEU A 90 8.02 2.23 1.52
C LEU A 90 7.50 0.88 1.04
N ALA A 91 6.38 0.42 1.62
CA ALA A 91 5.80 -0.89 1.28
C ALA A 91 5.08 -0.89 -0.07
N PHE A 92 4.35 0.18 -0.37
CA PHE A 92 3.49 0.31 -1.56
C PHE A 92 3.52 1.76 -2.06
N PRO A 93 4.40 2.10 -2.99
CA PRO A 93 4.53 3.46 -3.54
C PRO A 93 3.34 3.81 -4.45
N LEU A 94 2.22 4.12 -3.83
CA LEU A 94 0.96 4.46 -4.49
C LEU A 94 0.71 5.98 -4.52
N SER A 95 -0.29 6.41 -5.31
CA SER A 95 -0.80 7.78 -5.22
C SER A 95 -1.42 8.03 -3.84
N LYS A 96 -1.50 9.30 -3.42
CA LYS A 96 -2.06 9.68 -2.10
C LYS A 96 -3.47 9.11 -1.87
N LEU A 97 -4.32 9.13 -2.90
CA LEU A 97 -5.67 8.56 -2.82
C LEU A 97 -5.64 7.04 -2.59
N LYS A 98 -4.85 6.31 -3.36
CA LYS A 98 -4.68 4.86 -3.17
C LYS A 98 -3.98 4.50 -1.86
N THR A 99 -3.12 5.38 -1.34
CA THR A 99 -2.51 5.21 -0.02
C THR A 99 -3.57 5.27 1.09
N VAL A 100 -4.54 6.19 0.99
CA VAL A 100 -5.67 6.25 1.93
C VAL A 100 -6.43 4.92 1.95
N ASP A 101 -6.83 4.43 0.78
CA ASP A 101 -7.54 3.15 0.65
C ASP A 101 -6.72 1.98 1.20
N TYR A 102 -5.41 1.98 0.93
CA TYR A 102 -4.49 0.96 1.42
C TYR A 102 -4.43 0.95 2.95
N VAL A 103 -4.19 2.10 3.56
CA VAL A 103 -4.05 2.23 5.02
C VAL A 103 -5.35 1.89 5.72
N GLU A 104 -6.51 2.32 5.20
CA GLU A 104 -7.81 1.96 5.76
C GLU A 104 -8.08 0.46 5.67
N ARG A 105 -7.91 -0.13 4.49
CA ARG A 105 -8.25 -1.55 4.24
C ARG A 105 -7.32 -2.54 4.91
N LEU A 106 -6.01 -2.26 4.91
CA LEU A 106 -4.99 -3.23 5.35
C LEU A 106 -4.44 -2.92 6.76
N CYS A 107 -4.34 -1.66 7.15
CA CYS A 107 -3.89 -1.26 8.48
C CYS A 107 -5.06 -1.00 9.44
N GLY A 108 -6.27 -0.79 8.90
CA GLY A 108 -7.47 -0.50 9.69
C GLY A 108 -7.50 0.92 10.25
N VAL A 109 -6.65 1.81 9.75
CA VAL A 109 -6.59 3.22 10.15
C VAL A 109 -7.41 4.06 9.18
N ARG A 110 -8.48 4.67 9.68
CA ARG A 110 -9.32 5.56 8.87
C ARG A 110 -8.70 6.93 8.76
N MET A 111 -8.46 7.36 7.53
CA MET A 111 -7.98 8.71 7.23
C MET A 111 -8.66 9.24 5.97
N GLY A 112 -8.94 10.52 5.93
CA GLY A 112 -9.42 11.19 4.71
C GLY A 112 -8.27 11.77 3.90
N ILE A 113 -8.45 11.91 2.60
CA ILE A 113 -7.44 12.50 1.71
C ILE A 113 -7.03 13.92 2.15
N GLN A 114 -7.97 14.71 2.66
CA GLN A 114 -7.72 16.04 3.19
C GLN A 114 -6.83 16.02 4.44
N SER A 115 -6.94 14.97 5.27
CA SER A 115 -6.07 14.79 6.44
C SER A 115 -4.64 14.46 6.01
N VAL A 116 -4.48 13.71 4.93
CA VAL A 116 -3.16 13.42 4.34
C VAL A 116 -2.50 14.71 3.83
N TYR A 117 -3.21 15.54 3.08
CA TYR A 117 -2.66 16.82 2.61
C TYR A 117 -2.28 17.73 3.78
N ARG A 118 -3.13 17.88 4.77
CA ARG A 118 -2.83 18.68 5.97
C ARG A 118 -1.64 18.15 6.77
N SER A 119 -1.47 16.82 6.84
CA SER A 119 -0.29 16.20 7.46
C SER A 119 0.97 16.51 6.67
N LEU A 120 0.94 16.40 5.34
CA LEU A 120 2.08 16.76 4.48
C LEU A 120 2.46 18.24 4.61
N ASP A 121 1.48 19.14 4.70
CA ASP A 121 1.73 20.57 4.92
C ASP A 121 2.38 20.82 6.30
N ARG A 122 1.92 20.15 7.37
CA ARG A 122 2.56 20.24 8.70
C ARG A 122 3.96 19.67 8.69
N LEU A 123 4.17 18.53 8.05
CA LEU A 123 5.50 17.93 7.91
C LEU A 123 6.47 18.88 7.22
N HIS A 124 6.03 19.52 6.14
CA HIS A 124 6.86 20.51 5.45
C HIS A 124 7.12 21.76 6.28
N THR A 125 6.09 22.33 6.91
CA THR A 125 6.20 23.66 7.56
C THR A 125 6.74 23.61 8.99
N ARG A 126 6.54 22.50 9.71
CA ARG A 126 6.86 22.39 11.14
C ARG A 126 7.88 21.33 11.46
N HIS A 127 7.90 20.23 10.72
CA HIS A 127 8.65 19.04 11.11
C HIS A 127 9.84 18.73 10.19
N LYS A 128 10.02 19.45 9.07
CA LYS A 128 11.11 19.21 8.13
C LYS A 128 12.47 19.20 8.82
N GLU A 129 12.79 20.26 9.55
CA GLU A 129 14.06 20.40 10.27
C GLU A 129 14.24 19.30 11.32
N THR A 130 13.16 18.91 12.02
CA THR A 130 13.19 17.84 13.01
C THR A 130 13.50 16.50 12.34
N VAL A 131 12.87 16.19 11.21
CA VAL A 131 13.11 14.96 10.44
C VAL A 131 14.55 14.93 9.93
N GLU A 132 15.05 16.02 9.37
CA GLU A 132 16.44 16.14 8.88
C GLU A 132 17.45 15.97 10.02
N ARG A 133 17.22 16.61 11.18
CA ARG A 133 18.06 16.46 12.36
C ARG A 133 18.12 15.00 12.85
N ILE A 134 16.97 14.32 12.94
CA ILE A 134 16.91 12.91 13.34
C ILE A 134 17.68 12.03 12.35
N ALA A 135 17.52 12.27 11.05
CA ALA A 135 18.24 11.54 10.01
C ALA A 135 19.76 11.74 10.13
N TYR A 136 20.19 12.98 10.37
CA TYR A 136 21.61 13.30 10.58
C TYR A 136 22.17 12.65 11.84
N GLU A 137 21.45 12.76 12.97
CA GLU A 137 21.86 12.14 14.25
C GLU A 137 21.98 10.62 14.12
N HIS A 138 21.02 9.97 13.50
CA HIS A 138 21.06 8.53 13.24
C HIS A 138 22.23 8.14 12.33
N THR A 139 22.50 8.92 11.29
CA THR A 139 23.63 8.70 10.38
C THR A 139 24.95 8.82 11.14
N THR A 140 25.10 9.84 11.97
CA THR A 140 26.30 10.06 12.79
C THR A 140 26.51 8.94 13.82
N GLN A 141 25.42 8.43 14.41
CA GLN A 141 25.49 7.29 15.33
C GLN A 141 25.89 5.99 14.63
N THR A 142 25.48 5.82 13.38
CA THR A 142 25.70 4.59 12.61
C THR A 142 27.08 4.55 11.95
N LEU A 143 27.53 5.67 11.40
CA LEU A 143 28.76 5.78 10.61
C LEU A 143 29.93 6.47 11.35
N GLY A 144 29.66 7.10 12.49
CA GLY A 144 30.59 8.02 13.14
C GLY A 144 30.49 9.43 12.57
N THR A 145 31.57 10.20 12.68
CA THR A 145 31.57 11.59 12.22
C THR A 145 31.39 11.70 10.72
N VAL A 146 30.36 12.43 10.28
CA VAL A 146 30.15 12.75 8.86
C VAL A 146 31.09 13.85 8.45
N SER A 147 32.21 13.48 7.81
CA SER A 147 33.27 14.42 7.39
C SER A 147 33.10 14.91 5.96
N VAL A 148 32.38 14.15 5.13
CA VAL A 148 32.12 14.48 3.73
C VAL A 148 30.63 14.36 3.44
N VAL A 149 30.10 15.33 2.71
CA VAL A 149 28.72 15.34 2.27
C VAL A 149 28.70 15.53 0.76
N PHE A 150 27.99 14.65 0.08
CA PHE A 150 27.74 14.77 -1.36
C PHE A 150 26.39 15.45 -1.57
N TYR A 151 26.37 16.39 -2.51
CA TYR A 151 25.12 17.03 -2.96
C TYR A 151 24.81 16.56 -4.37
N ASP A 152 23.77 15.75 -4.51
CA ASP A 152 23.28 15.29 -5.79
C ASP A 152 22.02 16.04 -6.19
N MET A 153 21.96 16.45 -7.46
CA MET A 153 20.82 17.16 -8.03
C MET A 153 20.15 16.32 -9.10
N THR A 154 18.90 15.99 -8.86
CA THR A 154 18.07 15.23 -9.78
C THR A 154 16.85 16.04 -10.24
N THR A 155 16.47 15.90 -11.50
CA THR A 155 15.24 16.49 -12.03
C THR A 155 14.10 15.50 -11.88
N LEU A 156 13.03 15.90 -11.19
CA LEU A 156 11.78 15.15 -11.10
C LEU A 156 10.77 15.81 -12.03
N TYR A 157 10.15 15.02 -12.89
CA TYR A 157 9.12 15.49 -13.81
C TYR A 157 7.76 14.92 -13.44
N PHE A 158 6.73 15.65 -13.85
CA PHE A 158 5.34 15.28 -13.58
C PHE A 158 4.64 15.01 -14.92
N GLU A 159 3.88 13.92 -14.98
CA GLU A 159 2.98 13.62 -16.09
C GLU A 159 1.71 14.50 -15.97
N ALA A 160 1.89 15.82 -16.11
CA ALA A 160 0.85 16.82 -16.06
C ALA A 160 1.09 17.81 -17.21
N GLU A 161 0.01 18.34 -17.77
CA GLU A 161 0.11 19.30 -18.89
C GLU A 161 0.31 20.74 -18.39
N ASP A 162 -0.19 21.05 -17.18
CA ASP A 162 -0.18 22.40 -16.65
C ASP A 162 1.03 22.68 -15.74
N GLU A 163 1.66 23.83 -16.01
CA GLU A 163 2.62 24.45 -15.09
C GLU A 163 1.90 25.11 -13.91
N ASP A 164 2.53 25.10 -12.75
CA ASP A 164 2.14 25.92 -11.60
C ASP A 164 3.29 26.88 -11.22
N ASP A 165 3.12 27.57 -10.08
CA ASP A 165 4.13 28.51 -9.61
C ASP A 165 5.48 27.86 -9.29
N PHE A 166 5.49 26.58 -8.99
CA PHE A 166 6.68 25.85 -8.57
C PHE A 166 7.17 24.86 -9.63
N ARG A 167 6.26 24.12 -10.27
CA ARG A 167 6.57 23.17 -11.34
C ARG A 167 6.59 23.87 -12.68
N LYS A 168 7.73 23.93 -13.32
CA LYS A 168 7.93 24.62 -14.61
C LYS A 168 8.49 23.67 -15.66
N ILE A 169 8.11 23.89 -16.90
CA ILE A 169 8.75 23.26 -18.05
C ILE A 169 10.16 23.81 -18.16
N GLY A 170 11.15 22.93 -18.28
CA GLY A 170 12.54 23.32 -18.30
C GLY A 170 13.43 22.30 -19.01
N TYR A 171 14.74 22.49 -18.90
CA TYR A 171 15.70 21.56 -19.46
C TYR A 171 15.66 20.23 -18.69
N SER A 172 15.48 19.12 -19.40
CA SER A 172 15.55 17.77 -18.86
C SER A 172 16.74 17.02 -19.45
N LYS A 173 17.55 16.42 -18.59
CA LYS A 173 18.63 15.51 -19.02
C LYS A 173 18.07 14.24 -19.70
N ASP A 174 16.84 13.87 -19.36
CA ASP A 174 16.15 12.67 -19.86
C ASP A 174 15.30 12.90 -21.11
N GLY A 175 15.41 14.09 -21.73
CA GLY A 175 14.70 14.44 -22.96
C GLY A 175 13.20 14.74 -22.81
N LYS A 176 12.70 14.90 -21.58
CA LYS A 176 11.30 15.21 -21.28
C LYS A 176 11.09 16.73 -21.15
N PHE A 177 11.17 17.42 -22.27
CA PHE A 177 11.12 18.89 -22.31
C PHE A 177 9.70 19.47 -22.17
N ASP A 178 8.68 18.64 -22.34
CA ASP A 178 7.26 19.08 -22.36
C ASP A 178 6.55 18.85 -21.02
N CYS A 179 7.24 18.27 -20.04
CA CYS A 179 6.66 17.99 -18.71
C CYS A 179 7.10 19.02 -17.66
N PRO A 180 6.19 19.49 -16.79
CA PRO A 180 6.56 20.28 -15.63
C PRO A 180 7.52 19.54 -14.72
N GLN A 181 8.54 20.21 -14.21
CA GLN A 181 9.66 19.63 -13.48
C GLN A 181 10.01 20.47 -12.25
N ILE A 182 10.67 19.80 -11.32
CA ILE A 182 11.34 20.41 -10.18
C ILE A 182 12.75 19.84 -10.06
N MET A 183 13.63 20.53 -9.38
CA MET A 183 14.94 20.02 -9.01
C MET A 183 14.93 19.57 -7.55
N LEU A 184 15.32 18.34 -7.31
CA LEU A 184 15.57 17.78 -5.99
C LEU A 184 17.07 17.74 -5.76
N GLY A 185 17.53 18.48 -4.77
CA GLY A 185 18.88 18.36 -4.22
C GLY A 185 18.87 17.43 -3.01
N LEU A 186 19.71 16.42 -3.00
CA LEU A 186 19.83 15.48 -1.90
C LEU A 186 21.23 15.58 -1.30
N LEU A 187 21.29 15.82 0.01
CA LEU A 187 22.51 15.78 0.79
C LEU A 187 22.71 14.35 1.31
N VAL A 188 23.85 13.74 0.98
CA VAL A 188 24.15 12.35 1.28
C VAL A 188 25.52 12.26 1.95
N SER A 189 25.62 11.45 2.99
CA SER A 189 26.91 11.14 3.63
C SER A 189 27.76 10.22 2.77
N GLU A 190 29.04 10.06 3.11
CA GLU A 190 29.98 9.14 2.46
C GLU A 190 29.46 7.69 2.38
N GLY A 191 28.70 7.26 3.39
CA GLY A 191 28.06 5.93 3.40
C GLY A 191 26.76 5.82 2.59
N GLY A 192 26.35 6.88 1.89
CA GLY A 192 25.12 6.88 1.09
C GLY A 192 23.83 7.18 1.88
N TYR A 193 23.94 7.57 3.15
CA TYR A 193 22.77 7.91 3.98
C TYR A 193 22.30 9.33 3.70
N PRO A 194 21.00 9.54 3.41
CA PRO A 194 20.47 10.87 3.20
C PRO A 194 20.37 11.61 4.53
N ILE A 195 20.87 12.85 4.56
CA ILE A 195 20.91 13.70 5.74
C ILE A 195 20.09 14.98 5.60
N GLY A 196 19.74 15.35 4.39
CA GLY A 196 18.86 16.48 4.10
C GLY A 196 18.49 16.56 2.64
N TYR A 197 17.52 17.39 2.33
CA TYR A 197 17.10 17.64 0.94
C TYR A 197 16.64 19.08 0.77
N ASP A 198 16.73 19.54 -0.47
CA ASP A 198 16.12 20.78 -0.90
C ASP A 198 15.39 20.60 -2.23
N VAL A 199 14.32 21.37 -2.42
CA VAL A 199 13.53 21.33 -3.64
C VAL A 199 13.45 22.72 -4.22
N SER A 200 13.89 22.88 -5.47
CA SER A 200 13.91 24.14 -6.16
C SER A 200 13.24 24.09 -7.53
N ARG A 201 12.92 25.26 -8.05
CA ARG A 201 12.41 25.38 -9.42
C ARG A 201 13.52 25.05 -10.42
N VAL A 202 13.13 24.44 -11.53
CA VAL A 202 14.07 24.24 -12.65
C VAL A 202 14.47 25.59 -13.22
N ILE A 203 15.77 25.81 -13.36
CA ILE A 203 16.29 27.00 -14.01
C ILE A 203 16.04 26.83 -15.51
N ARG A 204 15.16 27.66 -16.09
CA ARG A 204 15.09 27.78 -17.53
C ARG A 204 16.45 28.29 -18.03
N SER A 205 17.19 27.47 -18.77
CA SER A 205 18.34 27.99 -19.49
C SER A 205 17.82 29.07 -20.42
N LYS A 206 18.24 30.30 -20.20
CA LYS A 206 18.01 31.37 -21.18
C LYS A 206 18.69 30.89 -22.46
N GLY A 207 17.89 30.46 -23.44
CA GLY A 207 18.38 29.97 -24.70
C GLY A 207 19.38 30.99 -25.25
N THR A 208 20.57 30.53 -25.51
CA THR A 208 21.57 31.27 -26.27
C THR A 208 20.86 31.64 -27.58
N ARG A 209 20.48 32.91 -27.73
CA ARG A 209 20.06 33.43 -29.01
C ARG A 209 21.20 33.11 -29.96
N SER A 210 20.98 32.13 -30.84
CA SER A 210 21.86 31.92 -31.97
C SER A 210 21.85 33.19 -32.80
N TYR A 211 22.91 33.96 -32.70
CA TYR A 211 23.23 34.93 -33.73
C TYR A 211 23.42 34.12 -35.04
N ARG A 212 22.46 34.20 -35.93
CA ARG A 212 22.72 33.90 -37.33
C ARG A 212 23.38 35.14 -37.93
N PRO A 213 24.51 34.96 -38.63
CA PRO A 213 25.15 36.03 -39.40
C PRO A 213 24.28 36.51 -40.54
#